data_038930d73f36b6fcf97245a97a85a0b0
#
_entry.id   038930d73f36b6fcf97245a97a85a0b0
#
_cell.length_a   1.000
_cell.length_b   1.000
_cell.length_c   1.000
_cell.angle_alpha   90.00
_cell.angle_beta   90.00
_cell.angle_gamma   90.00
#
_symmetry.space_group_name_H-M   'P 1'
#
loop_
_entity.id
_entity.type
_entity.pdbx_description
1 polymer ?
#
loop_
_entity_poly.entity_id
_entity_poly.type
_entity_poly.pdbx_seq_one_letter_code
_entity_poly.pdbx_strand_id
1 'polypeptide(L)'
;MIISFPSNTNDIINEIRNAIGRGVTFISKVESDCPTCEVDPVSNTSTDSFCPTCSGVGYLYTTSGYTVIAHITWGQADIINWQSVGQLFDGDCRIQVEYLPETIEAINSCSYVIVDDKKMSIDKKILRGVQTINRILLDLREQEREG
;
A
#
# COMPACT_ATOMS: atom_id res chain seq x y z
N MET A 1 -21.95 -9.12 -31.77
CA MET A 1 -20.78 -10.00 -31.57
C MET A 1 -20.63 -10.25 -30.09
N ILE A 2 -20.68 -11.47 -29.65
CA ILE A 2 -20.43 -11.81 -28.24
C ILE A 2 -18.98 -12.26 -28.16
N ILE A 3 -18.18 -11.49 -27.42
CA ILE A 3 -16.80 -11.86 -27.16
C ILE A 3 -16.77 -12.61 -25.83
N SER A 4 -16.38 -13.86 -25.83
CA SER A 4 -16.19 -14.64 -24.60
C SER A 4 -14.70 -14.79 -24.33
N PHE A 5 -14.34 -14.53 -23.05
CA PHE A 5 -12.97 -14.73 -22.59
C PHE A 5 -12.83 -16.14 -21.99
N PRO A 6 -11.64 -16.75 -22.05
CA PRO A 6 -11.41 -18.02 -21.39
C PRO A 6 -11.72 -17.96 -19.89
N SER A 7 -12.30 -19.00 -19.35
CA SER A 7 -12.67 -19.08 -17.93
C SER A 7 -11.45 -19.03 -16.99
N ASN A 8 -10.27 -19.34 -17.49
CA ASN A 8 -9.00 -19.34 -16.75
C ASN A 8 -8.19 -18.05 -16.91
N THR A 9 -8.78 -16.97 -17.42
CA THR A 9 -8.08 -15.69 -17.64
C THR A 9 -7.43 -15.16 -16.35
N ASN A 10 -8.14 -15.22 -15.23
CA ASN A 10 -7.60 -14.77 -13.95
C ASN A 10 -6.40 -15.62 -13.50
N ASP A 11 -6.45 -16.93 -13.69
CA ASP A 11 -5.36 -17.82 -13.33
C ASP A 11 -4.11 -17.54 -14.17
N ILE A 12 -4.27 -17.28 -15.46
CA ILE A 12 -3.17 -16.91 -16.36
C ILE A 12 -2.53 -15.58 -15.91
N ILE A 13 -3.33 -14.58 -15.61
CA ILE A 13 -2.84 -13.27 -15.12
C ILE A 13 -2.05 -13.44 -13.83
N ASN A 14 -2.56 -14.26 -12.90
CA ASN A 14 -1.91 -14.52 -11.62
C ASN A 14 -0.60 -15.29 -11.80
N GLU A 15 -0.56 -16.29 -12.69
CA GLU A 15 0.67 -17.00 -13.00
C GLU A 15 1.75 -16.09 -13.59
N ILE A 16 1.39 -15.20 -14.50
CA ILE A 16 2.32 -14.22 -15.07
C ILE A 16 2.84 -13.28 -13.97
N ARG A 17 1.95 -12.77 -13.14
CA ARG A 17 2.32 -11.89 -12.02
C ARG A 17 3.28 -12.58 -11.06
N ASN A 18 3.01 -13.82 -10.70
CA ASN A 18 3.86 -14.59 -9.80
C ASN A 18 5.22 -14.91 -10.41
N ALA A 19 5.30 -15.06 -11.72
CA ALA A 19 6.55 -15.34 -12.42
C ALA A 19 7.46 -14.11 -12.53
N ILE A 20 6.91 -12.92 -12.75
CA ILE A 20 7.67 -11.69 -12.97
C ILE A 20 7.61 -10.70 -11.80
N GLY A 21 6.76 -10.97 -10.82
CA GLY A 21 6.54 -10.10 -9.68
C GLY A 21 7.54 -10.30 -8.55
N ARG A 22 7.55 -9.33 -7.64
CA ARG A 22 8.32 -9.34 -6.39
C ARG A 22 7.42 -9.02 -5.23
N GLY A 23 7.88 -9.36 -4.02
CA GLY A 23 7.15 -9.05 -2.81
C GLY A 23 7.08 -7.55 -2.53
N VAL A 24 5.88 -7.07 -2.25
CA VAL A 24 5.60 -5.70 -1.82
C VAL A 24 4.89 -5.78 -0.48
N THR A 25 5.28 -4.95 0.47
CA THR A 25 4.72 -4.97 1.82
C THR A 25 3.95 -3.68 2.09
N PHE A 26 2.68 -3.83 2.45
CA PHE A 26 1.83 -2.74 2.93
C PHE A 26 1.95 -2.67 4.44
N ILE A 27 2.38 -1.53 4.97
CA ILE A 27 2.59 -1.31 6.40
C ILE A 27 1.46 -0.46 6.97
N SER A 28 0.75 -1.02 7.93
CA SER A 28 -0.30 -0.34 8.68
C SER A 28 0.19 0.00 10.07
N LYS A 29 -0.13 1.21 10.54
CA LYS A 29 0.07 1.61 11.93
C LYS A 29 -1.25 1.50 12.66
N VAL A 30 -1.26 0.73 13.72
CA VAL A 30 -2.42 0.59 14.60
C VAL A 30 -2.10 1.33 15.91
N GLU A 31 -2.98 2.25 16.25
CA GLU A 31 -2.91 3.00 17.50
C GLU A 31 -3.68 2.25 18.58
N SER A 32 -3.09 2.09 19.75
CA SER A 32 -3.71 1.47 20.91
C SER A 32 -3.47 2.33 22.16
N ASP A 33 -4.42 2.29 23.09
CA ASP A 33 -4.29 3.01 24.34
C ASP A 33 -3.11 2.47 25.15
N CYS A 34 -2.39 3.37 25.84
CA CYS A 34 -1.31 2.96 26.72
C CYS A 34 -1.86 2.12 27.89
N PRO A 35 -1.32 0.92 28.15
CA PRO A 35 -1.84 0.05 29.20
C PRO A 35 -1.42 0.49 30.61
N THR A 36 -0.44 1.38 30.74
CA THR A 36 0.14 1.78 32.04
C THR A 36 -0.33 3.15 32.53
N CYS A 37 -0.88 3.99 31.65
CA CYS A 37 -1.43 5.30 32.02
C CYS A 37 -2.85 5.48 31.47
N GLU A 38 -3.55 6.49 32.04
CA GLU A 38 -4.86 6.85 31.52
C GLU A 38 -4.75 8.00 30.52
N VAL A 39 -5.64 8.02 29.54
CA VAL A 39 -5.74 9.09 28.57
C VAL A 39 -6.79 10.10 29.04
N ASP A 40 -6.43 11.37 29.09
CA ASP A 40 -7.35 12.45 29.36
C ASP A 40 -8.33 12.60 28.18
N PRO A 41 -9.64 12.43 28.40
CA PRO A 41 -10.62 12.53 27.32
C PRO A 41 -10.76 13.93 26.72
N VAL A 42 -10.28 14.96 27.40
CA VAL A 42 -10.34 16.35 26.92
C VAL A 42 -9.16 16.68 26.02
N SER A 43 -7.95 16.33 26.45
CA SER A 43 -6.73 16.64 25.72
C SER A 43 -6.27 15.53 24.79
N ASN A 44 -6.83 14.32 24.91
CA ASN A 44 -6.39 13.10 24.22
C ASN A 44 -4.90 12.77 24.40
N THR A 45 -4.35 13.19 25.52
CA THR A 45 -2.97 12.90 25.91
C THR A 45 -2.92 12.13 27.22
N SER A 46 -1.76 11.58 27.54
CA SER A 46 -1.56 10.89 28.81
C SER A 46 -1.74 11.84 29.99
N THR A 47 -2.38 11.36 31.03
CA THR A 47 -2.45 12.05 32.32
C THR A 47 -1.10 12.09 33.05
N ASP A 48 -0.18 11.20 32.69
CA ASP A 48 1.20 11.12 33.16
C ASP A 48 2.19 11.51 32.07
N SER A 49 2.74 12.72 32.16
CA SER A 49 3.73 13.23 31.18
C SER A 49 5.04 12.46 31.17
N PHE A 50 5.31 11.68 32.19
CA PHE A 50 6.53 10.91 32.36
C PHE A 50 6.30 9.39 32.28
N CYS A 51 5.18 8.97 31.68
CA CYS A 51 4.89 7.55 31.54
C CYS A 51 6.03 6.85 30.78
N PRO A 52 6.68 5.82 31.35
CA PRO A 52 7.80 5.16 30.70
C PRO A 52 7.41 4.34 29.47
N THR A 53 6.12 4.00 29.33
CA THR A 53 5.61 3.19 28.22
C THR A 53 5.29 4.04 27.00
N CYS A 54 4.60 5.16 27.16
CA CYS A 54 4.16 6.01 26.03
C CYS A 54 4.87 7.37 25.97
N SER A 55 5.76 7.67 26.89
CA SER A 55 6.48 8.95 26.98
C SER A 55 5.56 10.19 27.06
N GLY A 56 4.39 10.03 27.67
CA GLY A 56 3.40 11.10 27.84
C GLY A 56 2.42 11.28 26.68
N VAL A 57 2.53 10.48 25.63
CA VAL A 57 1.63 10.57 24.46
C VAL A 57 0.25 9.98 24.74
N GLY A 58 0.16 8.93 25.53
CA GLY A 58 -1.09 8.23 25.88
C GLY A 58 -1.44 7.09 24.94
N TYR A 59 -0.72 6.94 23.82
CA TYR A 59 -0.97 5.92 22.80
C TYR A 59 0.31 5.18 22.44
N LEU A 60 0.15 3.93 22.07
CA LEU A 60 1.22 3.12 21.49
C LEU A 60 0.87 2.79 20.03
N TYR A 61 1.88 2.84 19.18
CA TYR A 61 1.74 2.47 17.80
C TYR A 61 2.35 1.09 17.56
N THR A 62 1.56 0.19 17.00
CA THR A 62 2.05 -1.08 16.49
C THR A 62 1.98 -1.07 14.98
N THR A 63 2.99 -1.67 14.34
CA THR A 63 3.01 -1.81 12.89
C THR A 63 2.70 -3.24 12.51
N SER A 64 1.87 -3.41 11.50
CA SER A 64 1.61 -4.72 10.89
C SER A 64 1.88 -4.64 9.40
N GLY A 65 2.42 -5.72 8.84
CA GLY A 65 2.75 -5.81 7.42
C GLY A 65 1.91 -6.86 6.71
N TYR A 66 1.44 -6.54 5.51
CA TYR A 66 0.81 -7.48 4.59
C TYR A 66 1.64 -7.54 3.31
N THR A 67 2.23 -8.71 3.05
CA THR A 67 3.10 -8.91 1.90
C THR A 67 2.36 -9.63 0.79
N VAL A 68 2.49 -9.13 -0.43
CA VAL A 68 1.86 -9.69 -1.62
C VAL A 68 2.83 -9.61 -2.80
N ILE A 69 2.70 -10.54 -3.73
CA ILE A 69 3.47 -10.50 -4.98
C ILE A 69 2.83 -9.47 -5.91
N ALA A 70 3.64 -8.54 -6.39
CA ALA A 70 3.21 -7.49 -7.30
C ALA A 70 4.14 -7.37 -8.51
N HIS A 71 3.58 -7.05 -9.66
CA HIS A 71 4.35 -6.62 -10.81
C HIS A 71 4.72 -5.15 -10.62
N ILE A 72 6.01 -4.84 -10.62
CA ILE A 72 6.52 -3.50 -10.31
C ILE A 72 7.11 -2.90 -11.58
N THR A 73 6.67 -1.68 -11.91
CA THR A 73 7.22 -0.90 -13.01
C THR A 73 7.70 0.44 -12.49
N TRP A 74 9.00 0.69 -12.54
CA TRP A 74 9.58 1.96 -12.13
C TRP A 74 9.43 3.01 -13.23
N GLY A 75 9.14 4.25 -12.83
CA GLY A 75 9.06 5.38 -13.74
C GLY A 75 10.44 5.82 -14.21
N GLN A 76 10.86 5.32 -15.35
CA GLN A 76 12.10 5.70 -16.04
C GLN A 76 11.78 6.12 -17.49
N ALA A 77 12.50 5.61 -18.45
CA ALA A 77 12.38 5.99 -19.87
C ALA A 77 10.99 5.80 -20.50
N ASP A 78 10.12 4.98 -19.89
CA ASP A 78 8.76 4.73 -20.36
C ASP A 78 7.72 5.75 -19.87
N ILE A 79 8.13 6.80 -19.20
CA ILE A 79 7.27 7.88 -18.71
C ILE A 79 6.36 8.44 -19.80
N ILE A 80 6.81 8.48 -21.04
CA ILE A 80 6.05 9.01 -22.17
C ILE A 80 4.73 8.26 -22.37
N ASN A 81 4.70 6.95 -22.17
CA ASN A 81 3.50 6.13 -22.30
C ASN A 81 2.50 6.32 -21.14
N TRP A 82 2.91 6.96 -20.08
CA TRP A 82 2.12 7.15 -18.86
C TRP A 82 1.63 8.58 -18.67
N GLN A 83 2.05 9.51 -19.53
CA GLN A 83 1.71 10.92 -19.40
C GLN A 83 0.20 11.21 -19.43
N SER A 84 -0.59 10.34 -20.04
CA SER A 84 -2.05 10.47 -20.04
C SER A 84 -2.69 10.23 -18.67
N VAL A 85 -1.95 9.70 -17.71
CA VAL A 85 -2.45 9.31 -16.38
C VAL A 85 -1.93 10.23 -15.25
N GLY A 86 -1.05 11.17 -15.57
CA GLY A 86 -0.41 12.09 -14.63
C GLY A 86 1.11 12.08 -14.77
N GLN A 87 1.76 13.06 -14.18
CA GLN A 87 3.22 13.13 -14.16
C GLN A 87 3.79 12.06 -13.21
N LEU A 88 4.61 11.18 -13.75
CA LEU A 88 5.47 10.29 -12.98
C LEU A 88 6.89 10.84 -13.01
N PHE A 89 7.50 10.96 -11.84
CA PHE A 89 8.88 11.39 -11.70
C PHE A 89 9.82 10.19 -11.54
N ASP A 90 11.10 10.41 -11.75
CA ASP A 90 12.09 9.40 -11.40
C ASP A 90 11.97 9.02 -9.93
N GLY A 91 11.94 7.71 -9.64
CA GLY A 91 11.72 7.20 -8.29
C GLY A 91 10.28 6.85 -7.96
N ASP A 92 9.33 7.22 -8.81
CA ASP A 92 7.94 6.77 -8.69
C ASP A 92 7.77 5.40 -9.36
N CYS A 93 6.81 4.63 -8.90
CA CYS A 93 6.53 3.32 -9.49
C CYS A 93 5.04 3.04 -9.57
N ARG A 94 4.71 2.09 -10.45
CA ARG A 94 3.37 1.52 -10.54
C ARG A 94 3.48 0.04 -10.18
N ILE A 95 2.64 -0.40 -9.25
CA ILE A 95 2.53 -1.80 -8.90
C ILE A 95 1.17 -2.35 -9.33
N GLN A 96 1.15 -3.62 -9.69
CA GLN A 96 -0.05 -4.36 -10.03
C GLN A 96 -0.19 -5.54 -9.07
N VAL A 97 -1.29 -5.58 -8.33
CA VAL A 97 -1.60 -6.64 -7.37
C VAL A 97 -2.92 -7.31 -7.72
N GLU A 98 -3.12 -8.52 -7.22
CA GLU A 98 -4.39 -9.23 -7.38
C GLU A 98 -5.50 -8.56 -6.59
N TYR A 99 -6.71 -8.53 -7.17
CA TYR A 99 -7.89 -8.03 -6.51
C TYR A 99 -8.44 -9.08 -5.53
N LEU A 100 -8.13 -8.90 -4.27
CA LEU A 100 -8.61 -9.72 -3.16
C LEU A 100 -9.15 -8.81 -2.05
N PRO A 101 -10.18 -9.27 -1.28
CA PRO A 101 -10.70 -8.47 -0.17
C PRO A 101 -9.63 -8.09 0.86
N GLU A 102 -8.71 -9.00 1.20
CA GLU A 102 -7.62 -8.76 2.12
C GLU A 102 -6.64 -7.72 1.58
N THR A 103 -6.36 -7.76 0.29
CA THR A 103 -5.46 -6.79 -0.37
C THR A 103 -6.07 -5.40 -0.37
N ILE A 104 -7.36 -5.27 -0.65
CA ILE A 104 -8.06 -3.98 -0.61
C ILE A 104 -8.05 -3.41 0.79
N GLU A 105 -8.34 -4.22 1.80
CA GLU A 105 -8.31 -3.80 3.20
C GLU A 105 -6.92 -3.33 3.60
N ALA A 106 -5.88 -4.07 3.24
CA ALA A 106 -4.49 -3.68 3.48
C ALA A 106 -4.13 -2.36 2.80
N ILE A 107 -4.56 -2.14 1.56
CA ILE A 107 -4.31 -0.89 0.82
C ILE A 107 -5.01 0.29 1.49
N ASN A 108 -6.26 0.12 1.89
CA ASN A 108 -7.04 1.21 2.50
C ASN A 108 -6.56 1.59 3.90
N SER A 109 -5.98 0.65 4.63
CA SER A 109 -5.51 0.85 6.00
C SER A 109 -4.02 1.15 6.11
N CYS A 110 -3.25 0.99 5.04
CA CYS A 110 -1.80 1.17 5.10
C CYS A 110 -1.40 2.64 5.22
N SER A 111 -0.29 2.87 5.93
CA SER A 111 0.34 4.20 6.04
C SER A 111 1.37 4.42 4.94
N TYR A 112 2.07 3.37 4.55
CA TYR A 112 3.06 3.39 3.48
C TYR A 112 3.28 1.98 2.93
N VAL A 113 3.97 1.92 1.80
CA VAL A 113 4.28 0.67 1.10
C VAL A 113 5.79 0.56 0.96
N ILE A 114 6.34 -0.63 1.20
CA ILE A 114 7.76 -0.91 0.97
C ILE A 114 7.90 -1.66 -0.35
N VAL A 115 8.60 -1.05 -1.30
CA VAL A 115 8.87 -1.60 -2.62
C VAL A 115 10.37 -1.54 -2.88
N ASP A 116 11.01 -2.69 -3.12
CA ASP A 116 12.46 -2.79 -3.33
C ASP A 116 13.28 -2.02 -2.26
N ASP A 117 12.91 -2.20 -0.98
CA ASP A 117 13.51 -1.53 0.18
C ASP A 117 13.31 -0.01 0.24
N LYS A 118 12.43 0.53 -0.60
CA LYS A 118 12.06 1.94 -0.60
C LYS A 118 10.69 2.15 0.03
N LYS A 119 10.59 3.19 0.83
CA LYS A 119 9.33 3.60 1.46
C LYS A 119 8.55 4.50 0.51
N MET A 120 7.38 4.04 0.11
CA MET A 120 6.53 4.70 -0.88
C MET A 120 5.18 5.08 -0.28
N SER A 121 4.58 6.15 -0.77
CA SER A 121 3.20 6.53 -0.46
C SER A 121 2.29 6.25 -1.65
N ILE A 122 1.02 5.91 -1.38
CA ILE A 122 0.02 5.68 -2.41
C ILE A 122 -0.52 7.03 -2.89
N ASP A 123 -0.35 7.30 -4.19
CA ASP A 123 -0.87 8.50 -4.84
C ASP A 123 -2.22 8.23 -5.51
N LYS A 124 -2.34 7.11 -6.21
CA LYS A 124 -3.54 6.78 -6.99
C LYS A 124 -3.81 5.28 -6.99
N LYS A 125 -5.09 4.93 -6.94
CA LYS A 125 -5.56 3.56 -7.01
C LYS A 125 -6.49 3.38 -8.20
N ILE A 126 -6.22 2.39 -9.06
CA ILE A 126 -6.99 2.09 -10.26
C ILE A 126 -7.41 0.62 -10.22
N LEU A 127 -8.70 0.36 -10.39
CA LEU A 127 -9.22 -1.00 -10.50
C LEU A 127 -9.36 -1.38 -11.97
N ARG A 128 -8.86 -2.53 -12.35
CA ARG A 128 -8.89 -3.04 -13.71
C ARG A 128 -9.33 -4.49 -13.75
N GLY A 129 -9.94 -4.88 -14.85
CA GLY A 129 -10.34 -6.26 -15.09
C GLY A 129 -11.04 -6.44 -16.42
N VAL A 130 -11.10 -7.70 -16.86
CA VAL A 130 -11.82 -8.15 -18.03
C VAL A 130 -13.02 -8.93 -17.54
N GLN A 131 -14.27 -8.52 -17.89
CA GLN A 131 -15.54 -8.99 -17.36
C GLN A 131 -15.78 -8.60 -15.89
N THR A 132 -14.86 -8.93 -14.98
CA THR A 132 -14.88 -8.57 -13.56
C THR A 132 -13.56 -7.92 -13.17
N ILE A 133 -13.58 -7.12 -12.11
CA ILE A 133 -12.34 -6.53 -11.56
C ILE A 133 -11.47 -7.66 -11.04
N ASN A 134 -10.25 -7.77 -11.53
CA ASN A 134 -9.32 -8.84 -11.17
C ASN A 134 -7.93 -8.35 -10.73
N ARG A 135 -7.67 -7.06 -10.82
CA ARG A 135 -6.37 -6.48 -10.45
C ARG A 135 -6.52 -5.04 -9.98
N ILE A 136 -5.56 -4.62 -9.17
CA ILE A 136 -5.46 -3.26 -8.67
C ILE A 136 -4.12 -2.69 -9.14
N LEU A 137 -4.16 -1.52 -9.73
CA LEU A 137 -2.97 -0.75 -10.09
C LEU A 137 -2.81 0.38 -9.07
N LEU A 138 -1.64 0.48 -8.47
CA LEU A 138 -1.30 1.53 -7.54
C LEU A 138 -0.15 2.36 -8.09
N ASP A 139 -0.36 3.66 -8.18
CA ASP A 139 0.70 4.61 -8.46
C ASP A 139 1.30 5.08 -7.13
N LEU A 140 2.58 4.83 -6.95
CA LEU A 140 3.31 5.09 -5.72
C LEU A 140 4.33 6.20 -5.93
N ARG A 141 4.47 7.05 -4.93
CA ARG A 141 5.51 8.09 -4.89
C ARG A 141 6.51 7.79 -3.79
N GLU A 142 7.78 8.03 -4.06
CA GLU A 142 8.80 7.95 -3.05
C GLU A 142 8.53 8.99 -1.96
N GLN A 143 8.49 8.55 -0.71
CA GLN A 143 8.38 9.47 0.40
C GLN A 143 9.70 10.24 0.52
N GLU A 144 9.61 11.57 0.57
CA GLU A 144 10.77 12.40 0.83
C GLU A 144 11.40 11.95 2.15
N ARG A 145 12.69 11.70 2.11
CA ARG A 145 13.45 11.47 3.34
C ARG A 145 13.41 12.77 4.10
N GLU A 146 12.69 12.78 5.20
CA GLU A 146 12.88 13.83 6.20
C GLU A 146 14.36 13.81 6.59
N GLY A 147 15.05 14.81 6.10
CA GLY A 147 16.47 14.96 6.32
C GLY A 147 16.83 15.28 7.77
#